data_a6b81784c48672c9f90fe64a7a2af74a
#
_entry.id   a6b81784c48672c9f90fe64a7a2af74a
#
_cell.length_a   1.000
_cell.length_b   1.000
_cell.length_c   1.000
_cell.angle_alpha   90.00
_cell.angle_beta   90.00
_cell.angle_gamma   90.00
#
_symmetry.space_group_name_H-M   'P 1'
#
loop_
_entity.id
_entity.type
_entity.pdbx_description
1 polymer ?
#
loop_
_entity_poly.entity_id
_entity_poly.type
_entity_poly.pdbx_seq_one_letter_code
_entity_poly.pdbx_strand_id
1 'polypeptide(L)'
;MKLSIAMIVKNEEKNLEKSLKEICKYDFDIVIVDTGSTDKTKEVALKYTKNVFEYKWCNDFAKARNFSISKAKGDYILVIDADEVIESIDINNLKTLINKNNNKVGRILRINQYSRNGERFTYKERVNRLFKKDKFKYSGRIHEQVTEINNKSYDTYNVPIVLNHYGYEKN
;
A
#
# COMPACT_ATOMS: atom_id res chain seq x y z
N MET A 1 9.39 16.95 -0.82
CA MET A 1 8.35 15.90 -0.71
C MET A 1 9.03 14.56 -0.46
N LYS A 2 8.72 13.92 0.62
CA LYS A 2 9.17 12.57 0.96
C LYS A 2 7.98 11.62 0.90
N LEU A 3 8.11 10.50 0.19
CA LEU A 3 7.08 9.47 0.06
C LEU A 3 7.45 8.26 0.90
N SER A 4 6.51 7.77 1.70
CA SER A 4 6.64 6.50 2.42
C SER A 4 5.69 5.46 1.86
N ILE A 5 6.18 4.24 1.72
CA ILE A 5 5.35 3.06 1.52
C ILE A 5 4.92 2.55 2.89
N ALA A 6 3.62 2.36 3.10
CA ALA A 6 3.06 1.76 4.30
C ALA A 6 2.40 0.42 3.94
N MET A 7 2.82 -0.64 4.62
CA MET A 7 2.37 -2.00 4.35
C MET A 7 2.01 -2.70 5.66
N ILE A 8 0.91 -3.44 5.68
CA ILE A 8 0.58 -4.39 6.73
C ILE A 8 0.68 -5.81 6.16
N VAL A 9 1.27 -6.74 6.92
CA VAL A 9 1.53 -8.09 6.44
C VAL A 9 1.11 -9.14 7.46
N LYS A 10 0.73 -10.33 6.96
CA LYS A 10 0.53 -11.54 7.77
C LYS A 10 0.67 -12.78 6.90
N ASN A 11 1.68 -13.61 7.17
CA ASN A 11 1.94 -14.87 6.46
C ASN A 11 2.05 -14.68 4.93
N GLU A 12 2.92 -13.76 4.52
CA GLU A 12 3.15 -13.36 3.12
C GLU A 12 4.59 -13.67 2.64
N GLU A 13 5.28 -14.64 3.25
CA GLU A 13 6.69 -14.96 2.93
C GLU A 13 6.94 -15.17 1.43
N LYS A 14 5.94 -15.72 0.69
CA LYS A 14 6.05 -16.01 -0.74
C LYS A 14 5.88 -14.78 -1.64
N ASN A 15 5.03 -13.83 -1.24
CA ASN A 15 4.66 -12.67 -2.06
C ASN A 15 5.48 -11.44 -1.72
N LEU A 16 5.78 -11.23 -0.44
CA LEU A 16 6.40 -10.02 0.09
C LEU A 16 7.74 -9.71 -0.59
N GLU A 17 8.57 -10.72 -0.84
CA GLU A 17 9.89 -10.51 -1.45
C GLU A 17 9.78 -9.93 -2.87
N LYS A 18 8.81 -10.42 -3.66
CA LYS A 18 8.57 -9.93 -5.02
C LYS A 18 8.10 -8.46 -5.01
N SER A 19 7.21 -8.11 -4.09
CA SER A 19 6.75 -6.73 -3.90
C SER A 19 7.90 -5.80 -3.50
N LEU A 20 8.69 -6.18 -2.48
CA LEU A 20 9.78 -5.36 -1.96
C LEU A 20 10.93 -5.15 -2.95
N LYS A 21 11.26 -6.16 -3.78
CA LYS A 21 12.25 -6.01 -4.86
C LYS A 21 11.90 -4.88 -5.83
N GLU A 22 10.64 -4.73 -6.20
CA GLU A 22 10.20 -3.66 -7.08
C GLU A 22 10.16 -2.31 -6.37
N ILE A 23 9.69 -2.26 -5.11
CA ILE A 23 9.66 -1.03 -4.30
C ILE A 23 11.06 -0.47 -4.09
N CYS A 24 12.06 -1.32 -3.82
CA CYS A 24 13.44 -0.90 -3.56
C CYS A 24 14.20 -0.34 -4.78
N LYS A 25 13.61 -0.37 -5.98
CA LYS A 25 14.14 0.36 -7.14
C LYS A 25 13.97 1.87 -7.01
N TYR A 26 13.18 2.32 -6.05
CA TYR A 26 12.87 3.72 -5.79
C TYR A 26 13.37 4.12 -4.39
N ASP A 27 13.73 5.39 -4.22
CA ASP A 27 14.15 5.95 -2.92
C ASP A 27 12.93 6.31 -2.06
N PHE A 28 12.22 5.28 -1.56
CA PHE A 28 11.10 5.42 -0.66
C PHE A 28 11.47 5.04 0.77
N ASP A 29 10.86 5.71 1.75
CA ASP A 29 10.83 5.23 3.12
C ASP A 29 9.84 4.05 3.20
N ILE A 30 10.30 2.85 3.59
CA ILE A 30 9.48 1.64 3.61
C ILE A 30 9.18 1.27 5.05
N VAL A 31 7.89 1.22 5.39
CA VAL A 31 7.37 0.81 6.70
C VAL A 31 6.54 -0.45 6.54
N ILE A 32 6.88 -1.50 7.26
CA ILE A 32 6.17 -2.77 7.27
C ILE A 32 5.67 -3.04 8.69
N VAL A 33 4.39 -3.37 8.82
CA VAL A 33 3.78 -3.76 10.08
C VAL A 33 3.32 -5.21 10.00
N ASP A 34 3.97 -6.06 10.77
CA ASP A 34 3.59 -7.47 10.92
C ASP A 34 2.45 -7.59 11.93
N THR A 35 1.35 -8.20 11.53
CA THR A 35 0.14 -8.35 12.34
C THR A 35 0.02 -9.75 12.98
N GLY A 36 1.15 -10.44 13.14
CA GLY A 36 1.23 -11.75 13.78
C GLY A 36 1.48 -12.88 12.78
N SER A 37 2.52 -12.76 11.96
CA SER A 37 2.99 -13.84 11.08
C SER A 37 3.62 -14.97 11.88
N THR A 38 3.42 -16.19 11.41
CA THR A 38 3.97 -17.42 11.95
C THR A 38 4.97 -18.10 10.99
N ASP A 39 5.12 -17.52 9.78
CA ASP A 39 6.06 -17.93 8.74
C ASP A 39 7.29 -16.99 8.70
N LYS A 40 8.07 -17.01 7.63
CA LYS A 40 9.26 -16.17 7.46
C LYS A 40 9.01 -14.75 6.98
N THR A 41 7.76 -14.28 6.98
CA THR A 41 7.39 -12.92 6.51
C THR A 41 8.26 -11.84 7.15
N LYS A 42 8.45 -11.87 8.46
CA LYS A 42 9.26 -10.88 9.19
C LYS A 42 10.74 -10.94 8.81
N GLU A 43 11.30 -12.14 8.64
CA GLU A 43 12.68 -12.32 8.18
C GLU A 43 12.87 -11.76 6.77
N VAL A 44 11.91 -11.99 5.87
CA VAL A 44 11.91 -11.43 4.52
C VAL A 44 11.86 -9.90 4.58
N ALA A 45 10.96 -9.31 5.36
CA ALA A 45 10.83 -7.87 5.51
C ALA A 45 12.14 -7.20 5.96
N LEU A 46 12.83 -7.78 6.95
CA LEU A 46 14.07 -7.26 7.53
C LEU A 46 15.25 -7.24 6.54
N LYS A 47 15.22 -8.00 5.44
CA LYS A 47 16.23 -7.91 4.37
C LYS A 47 16.16 -6.61 3.58
N TYR A 48 15.00 -5.94 3.57
CA TYR A 48 14.73 -4.78 2.73
C TYR A 48 14.60 -3.47 3.50
N THR A 49 14.16 -3.53 4.76
CA THR A 49 14.04 -2.33 5.61
C THR A 49 14.24 -2.69 7.09
N LYS A 50 14.77 -1.70 7.84
CA LYS A 50 14.83 -1.79 9.31
C LYS A 50 13.53 -1.31 9.98
N ASN A 51 12.63 -0.68 9.24
CA ASN A 51 11.36 -0.16 9.76
C ASN A 51 10.28 -1.25 9.72
N VAL A 52 10.54 -2.36 10.41
CA VAL A 52 9.61 -3.48 10.60
C VAL A 52 9.09 -3.42 12.03
N PHE A 53 7.77 -3.32 12.19
CA PHE A 53 7.09 -3.17 13.48
C PHE A 53 6.10 -4.30 13.68
N GLU A 54 5.87 -4.70 14.92
CA GLU A 54 4.84 -5.65 15.29
C GLU A 54 3.57 -4.92 15.74
N TYR A 55 2.43 -5.45 15.36
CA TYR A 55 1.12 -4.95 15.77
C TYR A 55 0.21 -6.12 16.17
N LYS A 56 -0.25 -6.14 17.41
CA LYS A 56 -1.17 -7.17 17.87
C LYS A 56 -2.51 -7.02 17.16
N TRP A 57 -2.83 -8.02 16.33
CA TRP A 57 -4.07 -8.02 15.57
C TRP A 57 -5.32 -7.89 16.47
N CYS A 58 -6.20 -6.95 16.16
CA CYS A 58 -7.39 -6.62 16.91
C CYS A 58 -8.69 -6.68 16.08
N ASN A 59 -8.68 -7.43 14.97
CA ASN A 59 -9.79 -7.53 14.01
C ASN A 59 -10.22 -6.17 13.43
N ASP A 60 -9.25 -5.31 13.14
CA ASP A 60 -9.49 -3.96 12.63
C ASP A 60 -8.36 -3.57 11.66
N PHE A 61 -8.64 -3.64 10.36
CA PHE A 61 -7.67 -3.29 9.32
C PHE A 61 -7.29 -1.81 9.34
N ALA A 62 -8.25 -0.91 9.56
CA ALA A 62 -7.97 0.52 9.60
C ALA A 62 -7.00 0.88 10.72
N LYS A 63 -7.12 0.26 11.90
CA LYS A 63 -6.18 0.48 13.00
C LYS A 63 -4.78 0.01 12.66
N ALA A 64 -4.62 -1.16 12.06
CA ALA A 64 -3.32 -1.67 11.64
C ALA A 64 -2.68 -0.78 10.57
N ARG A 65 -3.46 -0.34 9.55
CA ARG A 65 -2.96 0.61 8.53
C ARG A 65 -2.59 1.96 9.13
N ASN A 66 -3.42 2.53 10.01
CA ASN A 66 -3.10 3.80 10.67
C ASN A 66 -1.87 3.69 11.56
N PHE A 67 -1.64 2.54 12.20
CA PHE A 67 -0.40 2.29 12.92
C PHE A 67 0.81 2.30 11.97
N SER A 68 0.75 1.64 10.81
CA SER A 68 1.84 1.69 9.83
C SER A 68 2.10 3.11 9.32
N ILE A 69 1.05 3.88 9.06
CA ILE A 69 1.13 5.29 8.65
C ILE A 69 1.80 6.13 9.75
N SER A 70 1.51 5.88 11.03
CA SER A 70 2.12 6.62 12.14
C SER A 70 3.63 6.45 12.23
N LYS A 71 4.17 5.32 11.74
CA LYS A 71 5.62 5.02 11.71
C LYS A 71 6.34 5.61 10.49
N ALA A 72 5.61 6.04 9.49
CA ALA A 72 6.17 6.58 8.26
C ALA A 72 6.81 7.96 8.47
N LYS A 73 7.95 8.20 7.82
CA LYS A 73 8.71 9.46 7.91
C LYS A 73 8.34 10.46 6.81
N GLY A 74 7.68 10.00 5.75
CA GLY A 74 7.27 10.84 4.63
C GLY A 74 6.02 11.66 4.92
N ASP A 75 5.88 12.76 4.19
CA ASP A 75 4.67 13.61 4.23
C ASP A 75 3.50 12.97 3.49
N TYR A 76 3.83 12.15 2.49
CA TYR A 76 2.87 11.42 1.67
C TYR A 76 3.01 9.91 1.89
N ILE A 77 1.89 9.24 1.91
CA ILE A 77 1.78 7.80 2.10
C ILE A 77 1.25 7.16 0.83
N LEU A 78 1.96 6.15 0.34
CA LEU A 78 1.46 5.19 -0.62
C LEU A 78 1.27 3.85 0.08
N VAL A 79 0.04 3.35 0.12
CA VAL A 79 -0.27 2.05 0.71
C VAL A 79 -0.19 0.98 -0.38
N ILE A 80 0.59 -0.07 -0.12
CA ILE A 80 0.76 -1.24 -0.99
C ILE A 80 0.58 -2.49 -0.13
N ASP A 81 -0.17 -3.48 -0.62
CA ASP A 81 -0.32 -4.76 0.04
C ASP A 81 0.80 -5.74 -0.38
N ALA A 82 1.09 -6.76 0.44
CA ALA A 82 2.22 -7.67 0.21
C ALA A 82 2.13 -8.49 -1.10
N ASP A 83 0.92 -8.70 -1.59
CA ASP A 83 0.58 -9.40 -2.83
C ASP A 83 0.41 -8.45 -4.04
N GLU A 84 0.73 -7.17 -3.87
CA GLU A 84 0.76 -6.16 -4.92
C GLU A 84 2.21 -5.86 -5.33
N VAL A 85 2.46 -5.81 -6.63
CA VAL A 85 3.79 -5.57 -7.21
C VAL A 85 3.74 -4.35 -8.11
N ILE A 86 4.66 -3.41 -7.93
CA ILE A 86 4.78 -2.23 -8.80
C ILE A 86 5.15 -2.71 -10.23
N GLU A 87 4.31 -2.38 -11.20
CA GLU A 87 4.60 -2.55 -12.61
C GLU A 87 5.30 -1.31 -13.16
N SER A 88 4.79 -0.12 -12.82
CA SER A 88 5.39 1.13 -13.25
C SER A 88 5.03 2.31 -12.33
N ILE A 89 5.98 3.25 -12.19
CA ILE A 89 5.76 4.56 -11.59
C ILE A 89 6.51 5.61 -12.42
N ASP A 90 5.80 6.64 -12.89
CA ASP A 90 6.41 7.86 -13.41
C ASP A 90 6.62 8.85 -12.26
N ILE A 91 7.83 8.83 -11.67
CA ILE A 91 8.19 9.62 -10.48
C ILE A 91 8.10 11.12 -10.75
N ASN A 92 8.49 11.60 -11.94
CA ASN A 92 8.49 13.02 -12.23
C ASN A 92 7.08 13.58 -12.37
N ASN A 93 6.22 12.86 -13.08
CA ASN A 93 4.82 13.20 -13.21
C ASN A 93 4.10 13.06 -11.86
N LEU A 94 4.40 12.02 -11.09
CA LEU A 94 3.86 11.81 -9.75
C LEU A 94 4.14 13.01 -8.83
N LYS A 95 5.38 13.49 -8.76
CA LYS A 95 5.76 14.67 -7.97
C LYS A 95 4.97 15.91 -8.39
N THR A 96 4.82 16.13 -9.68
CA THR A 96 4.05 17.26 -10.23
C THR A 96 2.59 17.19 -9.83
N LEU A 97 1.97 16.01 -9.96
CA LEU A 97 0.56 15.80 -9.63
C LEU A 97 0.28 15.93 -8.13
N ILE A 98 1.15 15.41 -7.27
CA ILE A 98 1.04 15.54 -5.81
C ILE A 98 1.06 17.01 -5.40
N ASN A 99 1.98 17.81 -5.94
CA ASN A 99 2.07 19.24 -5.61
C ASN A 99 0.80 20.01 -6.01
N LYS A 100 0.17 19.65 -7.13
CA LYS A 100 -1.07 20.27 -7.61
C LYS A 100 -2.32 19.81 -6.85
N ASN A 101 -2.26 18.65 -6.18
CA ASN A 101 -3.44 17.98 -5.60
C ASN A 101 -3.23 17.61 -4.12
N ASN A 102 -2.55 18.45 -3.35
CA ASN A 102 -2.12 18.15 -1.98
C ASN A 102 -3.27 17.94 -0.96
N ASN A 103 -4.51 18.28 -1.31
CA ASN A 103 -5.73 18.09 -0.50
C ASN A 103 -6.63 16.96 -1.03
N LYS A 104 -6.14 16.16 -1.99
CA LYS A 104 -6.92 15.12 -2.63
C LYS A 104 -6.26 13.77 -2.43
N VAL A 105 -7.02 12.70 -2.67
CA VAL A 105 -6.52 11.33 -2.62
C VAL A 105 -6.17 10.85 -4.03
N GLY A 106 -4.94 10.36 -4.19
CA GLY A 106 -4.45 9.78 -5.43
C GLY A 106 -4.96 8.35 -5.62
N ARG A 107 -5.47 8.09 -6.83
CA ARG A 107 -5.98 6.79 -7.26
C ARG A 107 -4.95 6.10 -8.15
N ILE A 108 -4.40 5.00 -7.67
CA ILE A 108 -3.52 4.12 -8.45
C ILE A 108 -4.35 3.24 -9.40
N LEU A 109 -3.74 2.75 -10.47
CA LEU A 109 -4.31 1.70 -11.31
C LEU A 109 -3.87 0.34 -10.76
N ARG A 110 -4.82 -0.51 -10.37
CA ARG A 110 -4.58 -1.89 -9.96
C ARG A 110 -5.06 -2.85 -11.04
N ILE A 111 -4.19 -3.76 -11.45
CA ILE A 111 -4.47 -4.84 -12.39
C ILE A 111 -4.57 -6.12 -11.57
N ASN A 112 -5.79 -6.59 -11.36
CA ASN A 112 -6.07 -7.82 -10.64
C ASN A 112 -5.93 -9.00 -11.59
N GLN A 113 -5.13 -9.99 -11.17
CA GLN A 113 -4.92 -11.24 -11.90
C GLN A 113 -5.61 -12.36 -11.14
N TYR A 114 -6.36 -13.19 -11.84
CA TYR A 114 -7.04 -14.34 -11.27
C TYR A 114 -7.17 -15.47 -12.27
N SER A 115 -7.29 -16.70 -11.77
CA SER A 115 -7.51 -17.89 -12.57
C SER A 115 -8.91 -18.45 -12.34
N ARG A 116 -9.60 -18.86 -13.40
CA ARG A 116 -10.87 -19.56 -13.34
C ARG A 116 -10.88 -20.68 -14.38
N ASN A 117 -11.16 -21.91 -13.96
CA ASN A 117 -11.16 -23.10 -14.83
C ASN A 117 -9.86 -23.30 -15.64
N GLY A 118 -8.70 -22.96 -15.07
CA GLY A 118 -7.40 -23.06 -15.73
C GLY A 118 -7.06 -21.93 -16.70
N GLU A 119 -7.97 -20.99 -16.92
CA GLU A 119 -7.75 -19.79 -17.73
C GLU A 119 -7.41 -18.58 -16.85
N ARG A 120 -6.51 -17.71 -17.35
CA ARG A 120 -6.11 -16.48 -16.66
C ARG A 120 -6.92 -15.30 -17.17
N PHE A 121 -7.39 -14.50 -16.21
CA PHE A 121 -8.15 -13.30 -16.46
C PHE A 121 -7.53 -12.12 -15.73
N THR A 122 -7.78 -10.92 -16.26
CA THR A 122 -7.39 -9.67 -15.61
C THR A 122 -8.56 -8.70 -15.61
N TYR A 123 -8.69 -7.92 -14.54
CA TYR A 123 -9.53 -6.73 -14.55
C TYR A 123 -8.79 -5.55 -13.91
N LYS A 124 -9.15 -4.35 -14.36
CA LYS A 124 -8.51 -3.10 -13.94
C LYS A 124 -9.45 -2.27 -13.10
N GLU A 125 -8.94 -1.69 -12.03
CA GLU A 125 -9.69 -0.77 -11.19
C GLU A 125 -8.80 0.37 -10.68
N ARG A 126 -9.42 1.47 -10.24
CA ARG A 126 -8.74 2.56 -9.57
C ARG A 126 -9.02 2.50 -8.09
N VAL A 127 -7.95 2.49 -7.26
CA VAL A 127 -8.05 2.40 -5.80
C VAL A 127 -7.37 3.57 -5.11
N ASN A 128 -7.98 4.08 -4.04
CA ASN A 128 -7.48 5.19 -3.25
C ASN A 128 -6.31 4.72 -2.38
N ARG A 129 -5.08 5.11 -2.71
CA ARG A 129 -3.87 4.59 -2.04
C ARG A 129 -2.82 5.63 -1.72
N LEU A 130 -2.87 6.83 -2.33
CA LEU A 130 -1.87 7.87 -2.16
C LEU A 130 -2.48 9.12 -1.54
N PHE A 131 -1.94 9.58 -0.42
CA PHE A 131 -2.49 10.74 0.28
C PHE A 131 -1.48 11.39 1.23
N LYS A 132 -1.79 12.62 1.65
CA LYS A 132 -1.01 13.36 2.62
C LYS A 132 -1.32 12.86 4.04
N LYS A 133 -0.28 12.48 4.79
CA LYS A 133 -0.37 11.83 6.11
C LYS A 133 -1.14 12.63 7.15
N ASP A 134 -1.01 13.96 7.14
CA ASP A 134 -1.64 14.86 8.10
C ASP A 134 -3.11 15.19 7.79
N LYS A 135 -3.63 14.74 6.64
CA LYS A 135 -4.99 15.05 6.18
C LYS A 135 -5.91 13.83 6.09
N PHE A 136 -5.34 12.65 5.93
CA PHE A 136 -6.12 11.45 5.67
C PHE A 136 -5.71 10.28 6.58
N LYS A 137 -6.66 9.40 6.82
CA LYS A 137 -6.51 8.16 7.58
C LYS A 137 -7.37 7.06 6.97
N TYR A 138 -7.19 5.84 7.42
CA TYR A 138 -8.13 4.77 7.16
C TYR A 138 -9.24 4.72 8.21
N SER A 139 -10.46 4.39 7.79
CA SER A 139 -11.62 4.15 8.66
C SER A 139 -12.38 2.90 8.18
N GLY A 140 -13.06 2.21 9.10
CA GLY A 140 -13.74 0.95 8.84
C GLY A 140 -12.93 -0.27 9.29
N ARG A 141 -13.58 -1.18 10.04
CA ARG A 141 -12.91 -2.39 10.56
C ARG A 141 -12.63 -3.41 9.46
N ILE A 142 -13.58 -3.58 8.54
CA ILE A 142 -13.53 -4.44 7.36
C ILE A 142 -13.90 -3.56 6.17
N HIS A 143 -13.25 -3.77 4.99
CA HIS A 143 -13.40 -2.91 3.80
C HIS A 143 -13.05 -1.44 4.11
N GLU A 144 -11.94 -1.27 4.81
CA GLU A 144 -11.46 0.05 5.23
C GLU A 144 -11.25 0.99 4.04
N GLN A 145 -11.64 2.24 4.23
CA GLN A 145 -11.57 3.29 3.22
C GLN A 145 -10.69 4.44 3.72
N VAL A 146 -10.05 5.13 2.78
CA VAL A 146 -9.39 6.40 3.07
C VAL A 146 -10.45 7.44 3.36
N THR A 147 -10.31 8.14 4.48
CA THR A 147 -11.19 9.23 4.90
C THR A 147 -10.38 10.45 5.30
N GLU A 148 -10.92 11.63 5.13
CA GLU A 148 -10.31 12.86 5.64
C GLU A 148 -10.42 12.87 7.18
N ILE A 149 -9.40 13.42 7.88
CA ILE A 149 -9.28 13.32 9.35
C ILE A 149 -10.48 13.95 10.07
N ASN A 150 -11.02 15.06 9.55
CA ASN A 150 -12.20 15.75 10.10
C ASN A 150 -13.52 15.28 9.46
N ASN A 151 -13.50 14.15 8.74
CA ASN A 151 -14.66 13.56 8.07
C ASN A 151 -15.33 14.45 7.01
N LYS A 152 -14.55 15.37 6.39
CA LYS A 152 -15.02 16.16 5.25
C LYS A 152 -15.00 15.33 3.97
N SER A 153 -15.81 15.72 3.01
CA SER A 153 -15.72 15.19 1.65
C SER A 153 -14.40 15.61 1.01
N TYR A 154 -13.87 14.77 0.14
CA TYR A 154 -12.62 15.02 -0.58
C TYR A 154 -12.72 14.57 -2.03
N ASP A 155 -11.94 15.21 -2.89
CA ASP A 155 -11.78 14.83 -4.28
C ASP A 155 -10.68 13.79 -4.44
N THR A 156 -10.71 13.12 -5.58
CA THR A 156 -9.67 12.18 -5.99
C THR A 156 -9.04 12.61 -7.32
N TYR A 157 -7.82 12.12 -7.58
CA TYR A 157 -7.14 12.29 -8.86
C TYR A 157 -6.36 11.03 -9.24
N ASN A 158 -6.19 10.78 -10.53
CA ASN A 158 -5.43 9.63 -10.99
C ASN A 158 -3.93 9.93 -10.92
N VAL A 159 -3.16 8.96 -10.44
CA VAL A 159 -1.71 9.02 -10.37
C VAL A 159 -1.07 8.00 -11.31
N PRO A 160 0.15 8.27 -11.81
CA PRO A 160 0.87 7.40 -12.75
C PRO A 160 1.57 6.25 -12.01
N ILE A 161 0.80 5.47 -11.29
CA ILE A 161 1.24 4.26 -10.59
C ILE A 161 0.38 3.11 -11.05
N VAL A 162 1.02 2.03 -11.48
CA VAL A 162 0.38 0.78 -11.87
C VAL A 162 0.89 -0.34 -10.99
N LEU A 163 -0.02 -1.08 -10.36
CA LEU A 163 0.26 -2.26 -9.55
C LEU A 163 -0.38 -3.50 -10.17
N ASN A 164 0.34 -4.60 -10.17
CA ASN A 164 -0.21 -5.95 -10.39
C ASN A 164 -0.57 -6.56 -9.03
N HIS A 165 -1.78 -7.11 -8.91
CA HIS A 165 -2.28 -7.77 -7.72
C HIS A 165 -2.49 -9.26 -7.99
N TYR A 166 -1.83 -10.11 -7.21
CA TYR A 166 -1.78 -11.57 -7.37
C TYR A 166 -2.58 -12.31 -6.28
N GLY A 167 -3.30 -11.61 -5.41
CA GLY A 167 -3.99 -12.18 -4.25
C GLY A 167 -5.07 -13.22 -4.56
N TYR A 168 -5.50 -13.31 -5.81
CA TYR A 168 -6.49 -14.30 -6.27
C TYR A 168 -5.86 -15.56 -6.90
N GLU A 169 -4.53 -15.65 -6.98
CA GLU A 169 -3.81 -16.86 -7.42
C GLU A 169 -3.50 -17.82 -6.25
N LYS A 170 -4.34 -17.82 -5.22
CA LYS A 170 -4.22 -18.82 -4.13
C LYS A 170 -4.65 -20.18 -4.67
N ASN A 171 -3.63 -21.06 -4.88
CA ASN A 171 -3.80 -22.49 -5.07
C ASN A 171 -4.39 -23.15 -3.83
#